data_02348c9636e2f9bdd78bbf74530f60fe
#
_entry.id   02348c9636e2f9bdd78bbf74530f60fe
#
_cell.length_a   1.000
_cell.length_b   1.000
_cell.length_c   1.000
_cell.angle_alpha   90.00
_cell.angle_beta   90.00
_cell.angle_gamma   90.00
#
_symmetry.space_group_name_H-M   'P 1'
#
loop_
_entity.id
_entity.type
_entity.pdbx_description
1 polymer ?
#
loop_
_entity_poly.entity_id
_entity_poly.type
_entity_poly.pdbx_seq_one_letter_code
_entity_poly.pdbx_strand_id
1 'polypeptide(L)'
;MKEVATDKTKYRLAEAAKKCMASSGTDAMTVTQIVQTCGVTRQTFYRNFQDKYDLINWYFDKLLLESFAQMGDGLTVYEGLTRKFEFIQKERVFFAGAFRSDDKNSLKEHDYELILDFYTQLIRRKTGKQPTEEILFPLRLYCRGSIDMTVEWIFAPKEVSPEQMAAFLVSALPAPVTELFQQLGVLR
;
A
#
# COMPACT_ATOMS: atom_id res chain seq x y z
N MET A 1 2.68 -15.63 -22.06
CA MET A 1 1.27 -16.08 -22.04
C MET A 1 0.80 -16.70 -20.72
N LYS A 2 1.60 -17.51 -20.00
CA LYS A 2 1.20 -18.08 -18.68
C LYS A 2 1.06 -17.02 -17.57
N GLU A 3 1.90 -16.00 -17.54
CA GLU A 3 1.93 -14.93 -16.53
C GLU A 3 0.64 -14.09 -16.53
N VAL A 4 0.17 -13.67 -17.70
CA VAL A 4 -1.07 -12.89 -17.85
C VAL A 4 -2.32 -13.66 -17.40
N ALA A 5 -2.35 -14.98 -17.61
CA ALA A 5 -3.47 -15.82 -17.15
C ALA A 5 -3.47 -16.02 -15.64
N THR A 6 -2.29 -16.07 -15.03
CA THR A 6 -2.11 -16.16 -13.56
C THR A 6 -2.56 -14.87 -12.87
N ASP A 7 -2.18 -13.72 -13.38
CA ASP A 7 -2.61 -12.42 -12.84
C ASP A 7 -4.12 -12.24 -12.93
N LYS A 8 -4.76 -12.63 -14.04
CA LYS A 8 -6.24 -12.58 -14.15
C LYS A 8 -6.94 -13.38 -13.06
N THR A 9 -6.41 -14.56 -12.70
CA THR A 9 -6.98 -15.39 -11.63
C THR A 9 -6.77 -14.75 -10.26
N LYS A 10 -5.59 -14.18 -10.01
CA LYS A 10 -5.28 -13.46 -8.77
C LYS A 10 -6.22 -12.27 -8.56
N TYR A 11 -6.44 -11.43 -9.57
CA TYR A 11 -7.40 -10.33 -9.49
C TYR A 11 -8.85 -10.80 -9.24
N ARG A 12 -9.30 -11.89 -9.87
CA ARG A 12 -10.63 -12.47 -9.59
C ARG A 12 -10.77 -12.94 -8.14
N LEU A 13 -9.72 -13.54 -7.58
CA LEU A 13 -9.68 -13.95 -6.17
C LEU A 13 -9.68 -12.73 -5.24
N ALA A 14 -8.96 -11.65 -5.58
CA ALA A 14 -8.96 -10.40 -4.82
C ALA A 14 -10.36 -9.73 -4.81
N GLU A 15 -11.04 -9.68 -5.96
CA GLU A 15 -12.40 -9.16 -6.04
C GLU A 15 -13.40 -10.01 -5.23
N ALA A 16 -13.24 -11.34 -5.20
CA ALA A 16 -14.03 -12.21 -4.36
C ALA A 16 -13.74 -11.99 -2.86
N ALA A 17 -12.47 -11.81 -2.49
CA ALA A 17 -12.08 -11.48 -1.13
C ALA A 17 -12.69 -10.14 -0.67
N LYS A 18 -12.67 -9.09 -1.49
CA LYS A 18 -13.31 -7.79 -1.20
C LYS A 18 -14.80 -7.96 -0.85
N LYS A 19 -15.53 -8.78 -1.62
CA LYS A 19 -16.94 -9.05 -1.34
C LYS A 19 -17.14 -9.78 0.00
N CYS A 20 -16.28 -10.76 0.29
CA CYS A 20 -16.32 -11.47 1.57
C CYS A 20 -15.96 -10.56 2.75
N MET A 21 -14.95 -9.69 2.60
CA MET A 21 -14.56 -8.70 3.62
C MET A 21 -15.69 -7.72 3.94
N ALA A 22 -16.42 -7.26 2.93
CA ALA A 22 -17.55 -6.36 3.12
C ALA A 22 -18.70 -7.00 3.92
N SER A 23 -18.88 -8.32 3.84
CA SER A 23 -19.97 -9.05 4.50
C SER A 23 -19.62 -9.59 5.88
N SER A 24 -18.39 -10.08 6.09
CA SER A 24 -18.00 -10.80 7.31
C SER A 24 -16.77 -10.21 8.03
N GLY A 25 -16.11 -9.23 7.44
CA GLY A 25 -14.82 -8.73 7.91
C GLY A 25 -13.66 -9.67 7.55
N THR A 26 -12.44 -9.16 7.70
CA THR A 26 -11.22 -9.88 7.29
C THR A 26 -10.96 -11.12 8.14
N ASP A 27 -11.13 -11.03 9.46
CA ASP A 27 -10.77 -12.13 10.36
C ASP A 27 -11.73 -13.31 10.22
N ALA A 28 -13.03 -13.05 10.09
CA ALA A 28 -14.04 -14.09 9.88
C ALA A 28 -14.08 -14.65 8.44
N MET A 29 -13.50 -13.95 7.46
CA MET A 29 -13.42 -14.42 6.08
C MET A 29 -12.55 -15.67 5.96
N THR A 30 -13.04 -16.67 5.22
CA THR A 30 -12.34 -17.93 4.99
C THR A 30 -11.98 -18.13 3.52
N VAL A 31 -10.94 -18.92 3.25
CA VAL A 31 -10.57 -19.34 1.87
C VAL A 31 -11.73 -20.03 1.18
N THR A 32 -12.55 -20.81 1.93
CA THR A 32 -13.73 -21.49 1.37
C THR A 32 -14.75 -20.47 0.84
N GLN A 33 -15.04 -19.39 1.57
CA GLN A 33 -15.93 -18.34 1.10
C GLN A 33 -15.38 -17.61 -0.13
N ILE A 34 -14.07 -17.33 -0.14
CA ILE A 34 -13.41 -16.66 -1.28
C ILE A 34 -13.55 -17.51 -2.55
N VAL A 35 -13.23 -18.80 -2.49
CA VAL A 35 -13.26 -19.67 -3.69
C VAL A 35 -14.69 -19.92 -4.16
N GLN A 36 -15.66 -20.04 -3.27
CA GLN A 36 -17.07 -20.13 -3.61
C GLN A 36 -17.55 -18.84 -4.32
N THR A 37 -17.23 -17.68 -3.78
CA THR A 37 -17.58 -16.38 -4.36
C THR A 37 -16.90 -16.17 -5.73
N CYS A 38 -15.66 -16.65 -5.88
CA CYS A 38 -14.89 -16.55 -7.12
C CYS A 38 -15.32 -17.59 -8.19
N GLY A 39 -15.99 -18.67 -7.79
CA GLY A 39 -16.30 -19.80 -8.67
C GLY A 39 -15.07 -20.63 -9.08
N VAL A 40 -14.12 -20.83 -8.16
CA VAL A 40 -12.90 -21.62 -8.39
C VAL A 40 -12.74 -22.68 -7.29
N THR A 41 -11.79 -23.61 -7.50
CA THR A 41 -11.47 -24.64 -6.50
C THR A 41 -10.48 -24.14 -5.45
N ARG A 42 -10.44 -24.76 -4.25
CA ARG A 42 -9.40 -24.51 -3.24
C ARG A 42 -8.00 -24.77 -3.79
N GLN A 43 -7.82 -25.77 -4.65
CA GLN A 43 -6.54 -26.05 -5.30
C GLN A 43 -6.09 -24.87 -6.17
N THR A 44 -7.04 -24.22 -6.88
CA THR A 44 -6.74 -23.02 -7.67
C THR A 44 -6.29 -21.87 -6.76
N PHE A 45 -6.90 -21.71 -5.58
CA PHE A 45 -6.47 -20.71 -4.61
C PHE A 45 -5.03 -20.97 -4.15
N TYR A 46 -4.74 -22.17 -3.65
CA TYR A 46 -3.42 -22.52 -3.09
C TYR A 46 -2.28 -22.61 -4.13
N ARG A 47 -2.60 -22.62 -5.42
CA ARG A 47 -1.60 -22.41 -6.48
C ARG A 47 -1.16 -20.95 -6.61
N ASN A 48 -1.96 -20.01 -6.13
CA ASN A 48 -1.72 -18.57 -6.28
C ASN A 48 -1.32 -17.87 -4.97
N PHE A 49 -1.83 -18.37 -3.84
CA PHE A 49 -1.66 -17.76 -2.51
C PHE A 49 -1.54 -18.82 -1.44
N GLN A 50 -0.71 -18.57 -0.41
CA GLN A 50 -0.54 -19.46 0.73
C GLN A 50 -1.79 -19.43 1.64
N ASP A 51 -2.33 -18.22 1.87
CA ASP A 51 -3.51 -17.99 2.69
C ASP A 51 -4.24 -16.70 2.25
N LYS A 52 -5.26 -16.29 3.01
CA LYS A 52 -6.03 -15.09 2.73
C LYS A 52 -5.23 -13.79 2.93
N TYR A 53 -4.23 -13.79 3.81
CA TYR A 53 -3.40 -12.62 4.08
C TYR A 53 -2.37 -12.40 2.96
N ASP A 54 -1.79 -13.48 2.43
CA ASP A 54 -0.94 -13.44 1.25
C ASP A 54 -1.69 -12.84 0.03
N LEU A 55 -2.97 -13.20 -0.15
CA LEU A 55 -3.83 -12.58 -1.17
C LEU A 55 -4.06 -11.09 -0.89
N ILE A 56 -4.34 -10.71 0.37
CA ILE A 56 -4.58 -9.31 0.76
C ILE A 56 -3.32 -8.49 0.51
N ASN A 57 -2.16 -8.95 0.96
CA ASN A 57 -0.87 -8.28 0.77
C ASN A 57 -0.53 -8.13 -0.71
N TRP A 58 -0.71 -9.19 -1.50
CA TRP A 58 -0.48 -9.14 -2.95
C TRP A 58 -1.36 -8.07 -3.64
N TYR A 59 -2.64 -7.98 -3.27
CA TYR A 59 -3.54 -6.98 -3.85
C TYR A 59 -3.17 -5.57 -3.41
N PHE A 60 -2.81 -5.40 -2.14
CA PHE A 60 -2.31 -4.15 -1.60
C PHE A 60 -1.05 -3.68 -2.35
N ASP A 61 -0.07 -4.55 -2.57
CA ASP A 61 1.16 -4.25 -3.31
C ASP A 61 0.86 -3.75 -4.72
N LYS A 62 -0.06 -4.43 -5.42
CA LYS A 62 -0.46 -4.00 -6.78
C LYS A 62 -0.99 -2.58 -6.78
N LEU A 63 -1.89 -2.25 -5.86
CA LEU A 63 -2.48 -0.91 -5.76
C LEU A 63 -1.43 0.15 -5.38
N LEU A 64 -0.56 -0.16 -4.43
CA LEU A 64 0.47 0.76 -3.96
C LEU A 64 1.55 0.99 -5.02
N LEU A 65 2.06 -0.06 -5.65
CA LEU A 65 3.09 0.04 -6.68
C LEU A 65 2.59 0.80 -7.91
N GLU A 66 1.32 0.65 -8.30
CA GLU A 66 0.72 1.45 -9.37
C GLU A 66 0.70 2.94 -9.03
N SER A 67 0.38 3.30 -7.78
CA SER A 67 0.37 4.70 -7.34
C SER A 67 1.77 5.32 -7.28
N PHE A 68 2.79 4.52 -7.01
CA PHE A 68 4.20 4.96 -6.89
C PHE A 68 5.02 4.80 -8.17
N ALA A 69 4.50 4.13 -9.20
CA ALA A 69 5.27 3.73 -10.38
C ALA A 69 6.04 4.88 -11.08
N GLN A 70 5.56 6.12 -10.98
CA GLN A 70 6.18 7.30 -11.58
C GLN A 70 6.74 8.29 -10.54
N MET A 71 6.64 7.98 -9.23
CA MET A 71 7.14 8.86 -8.20
C MET A 71 8.67 8.96 -8.27
N GLY A 72 9.17 10.16 -8.46
CA GLY A 72 10.59 10.45 -8.69
C GLY A 72 11.03 10.32 -10.16
N ASP A 73 10.21 9.75 -11.05
CA ASP A 73 10.49 9.59 -12.48
C ASP A 73 9.35 10.21 -13.34
N GLY A 74 9.02 11.47 -13.05
CA GLY A 74 7.95 12.24 -13.70
C GLY A 74 6.93 12.81 -12.74
N LEU A 75 6.72 12.16 -11.59
CA LEU A 75 5.86 12.66 -10.51
C LEU A 75 6.69 13.04 -9.28
N THR A 76 6.29 14.12 -8.61
CA THR A 76 6.78 14.47 -7.27
C THR A 76 6.22 13.50 -6.21
N VAL A 77 6.79 13.58 -5.00
CA VAL A 77 6.27 12.85 -3.83
C VAL A 77 4.81 13.25 -3.55
N TYR A 78 4.48 14.53 -3.66
CA TYR A 78 3.11 15.01 -3.49
C TYR A 78 2.13 14.36 -4.48
N GLU A 79 2.47 14.36 -5.77
CA GLU A 79 1.62 13.78 -6.81
C GLU A 79 1.47 12.27 -6.66
N GLY A 80 2.54 11.57 -6.26
CA GLY A 80 2.48 10.12 -5.98
C GLY A 80 1.62 9.81 -4.75
N LEU A 81 1.75 10.59 -3.68
CA LEU A 81 0.89 10.44 -2.50
C LEU A 81 -0.58 10.76 -2.80
N THR A 82 -0.85 11.80 -3.61
CA THR A 82 -2.22 12.12 -4.03
C THR A 82 -2.86 10.91 -4.73
N ARG A 83 -2.16 10.31 -5.71
CA ARG A 83 -2.63 9.08 -6.38
C ARG A 83 -2.86 7.92 -5.41
N LYS A 84 -1.95 7.72 -4.43
CA LYS A 84 -2.14 6.72 -3.38
C LYS A 84 -3.46 6.94 -2.64
N PHE A 85 -3.74 8.16 -2.21
CA PHE A 85 -4.96 8.47 -1.44
C PHE A 85 -6.22 8.42 -2.28
N GLU A 86 -6.19 8.82 -3.54
CA GLU A 86 -7.30 8.60 -4.48
C GLU A 86 -7.63 7.11 -4.64
N PHE A 87 -6.60 6.27 -4.75
CA PHE A 87 -6.74 4.82 -4.80
C PHE A 87 -7.34 4.24 -3.53
N ILE A 88 -6.82 4.63 -2.37
CA ILE A 88 -7.35 4.20 -1.08
C ILE A 88 -8.82 4.64 -0.92
N GLN A 89 -9.17 5.85 -1.35
CA GLN A 89 -10.55 6.34 -1.30
C GLN A 89 -11.48 5.51 -2.18
N LYS A 90 -11.05 5.15 -3.38
CA LYS A 90 -11.80 4.29 -4.32
C LYS A 90 -12.00 2.88 -3.76
N GLU A 91 -10.97 2.31 -3.13
CA GLU A 91 -10.94 0.96 -2.59
C GLU A 91 -11.15 0.92 -1.06
N ARG A 92 -11.82 1.93 -0.49
CA ARG A 92 -11.94 2.14 0.96
C ARG A 92 -12.46 0.92 1.72
N VAL A 93 -13.41 0.19 1.15
CA VAL A 93 -13.95 -1.04 1.78
C VAL A 93 -12.86 -2.09 1.97
N PHE A 94 -12.02 -2.28 0.95
CA PHE A 94 -10.88 -3.18 1.03
C PHE A 94 -9.87 -2.73 2.08
N PHE A 95 -9.41 -1.49 2.02
CA PHE A 95 -8.40 -0.97 2.96
C PHE A 95 -8.90 -0.96 4.40
N ALA A 96 -10.15 -0.53 4.64
CA ALA A 96 -10.73 -0.57 5.97
C ALA A 96 -10.87 -2.00 6.51
N GLY A 97 -11.22 -2.96 5.68
CA GLY A 97 -11.24 -4.37 6.06
C GLY A 97 -9.85 -4.93 6.37
N ALA A 98 -8.88 -4.63 5.51
CA ALA A 98 -7.51 -5.13 5.64
C ALA A 98 -6.79 -4.56 6.89
N PHE A 99 -6.93 -3.26 7.16
CA PHE A 99 -6.30 -2.61 8.33
C PHE A 99 -7.00 -2.87 9.68
N ARG A 100 -8.20 -3.47 9.69
CA ARG A 100 -8.88 -3.89 10.95
C ARG A 100 -8.35 -5.20 11.50
N SER A 101 -7.62 -5.98 10.72
CA SER A 101 -7.11 -7.28 11.18
C SER A 101 -5.98 -7.10 12.18
N ASP A 102 -6.11 -7.75 13.34
CA ASP A 102 -5.08 -7.78 14.41
C ASP A 102 -4.06 -8.92 14.21
N ASP A 103 -4.07 -9.61 13.06
CA ASP A 103 -3.19 -10.74 12.80
C ASP A 103 -1.71 -10.30 12.78
N LYS A 104 -0.82 -11.25 13.15
CA LYS A 104 0.65 -11.09 13.13
C LYS A 104 1.23 -10.75 11.75
N ASN A 105 0.49 -11.04 10.67
CA ASN A 105 0.77 -10.61 9.31
C ASN A 105 0.15 -9.24 9.00
N SER A 106 0.15 -8.35 9.98
CA SER A 106 -0.47 -7.04 9.94
C SER A 106 -0.08 -6.29 8.67
N LEU A 107 -1.09 -5.86 7.92
CA LEU A 107 -0.88 -5.05 6.72
C LEU A 107 -0.06 -3.79 7.01
N LYS A 108 -0.11 -3.27 8.23
CA LYS A 108 0.70 -2.11 8.67
C LYS A 108 2.19 -2.39 8.59
N GLU A 109 2.65 -3.56 9.05
CA GLU A 109 4.07 -3.91 8.99
C GLU A 109 4.50 -4.15 7.54
N HIS A 110 3.66 -4.83 6.75
CA HIS A 110 3.89 -5.03 5.33
C HIS A 110 3.96 -3.68 4.56
N ASP A 111 3.02 -2.75 4.81
CA ASP A 111 3.02 -1.40 4.23
C ASP A 111 4.29 -0.62 4.63
N TYR A 112 4.74 -0.76 5.89
CA TYR A 112 5.96 -0.13 6.36
C TYR A 112 7.20 -0.61 5.61
N GLU A 113 7.38 -1.90 5.47
CA GLU A 113 8.50 -2.49 4.73
C GLU A 113 8.49 -2.03 3.27
N LEU A 114 7.33 -2.06 2.63
CA LEU A 114 7.16 -1.68 1.23
C LEU A 114 7.45 -0.20 0.98
N ILE A 115 6.91 0.70 1.83
CA ILE A 115 7.15 2.16 1.69
C ILE A 115 8.61 2.51 2.00
N LEU A 116 9.19 1.93 3.04
CA LEU A 116 10.59 2.18 3.40
C LEU A 116 11.53 1.70 2.30
N ASP A 117 11.30 0.50 1.75
CA ASP A 117 12.07 0.00 0.61
C ASP A 117 11.91 0.92 -0.61
N PHE A 118 10.69 1.34 -0.93
CA PHE A 118 10.43 2.26 -2.03
C PHE A 118 11.27 3.56 -1.92
N TYR A 119 11.24 4.25 -0.79
CA TYR A 119 12.01 5.49 -0.60
C TYR A 119 13.53 5.22 -0.60
N THR A 120 13.95 4.13 -0.02
CA THR A 120 15.38 3.72 -0.02
C THR A 120 15.87 3.48 -1.45
N GLN A 121 15.10 2.76 -2.26
CA GLN A 121 15.41 2.52 -3.67
C GLN A 121 15.34 3.80 -4.51
N LEU A 122 14.39 4.71 -4.24
CA LEU A 122 14.32 6.01 -4.88
C LEU A 122 15.60 6.81 -4.65
N ILE A 123 16.05 6.92 -3.40
CA ILE A 123 17.29 7.61 -3.04
C ILE A 123 18.48 6.95 -3.74
N ARG A 124 18.57 5.62 -3.67
CA ARG A 124 19.65 4.87 -4.32
C ARG A 124 19.71 5.09 -5.82
N ARG A 125 18.56 5.05 -6.52
CA ARG A 125 18.50 5.28 -7.98
C ARG A 125 18.97 6.69 -8.35
N LYS A 126 18.56 7.71 -7.56
CA LYS A 126 18.89 9.11 -7.84
C LYS A 126 20.31 9.51 -7.45
N THR A 127 20.87 8.90 -6.40
CA THR A 127 22.21 9.27 -5.87
C THR A 127 23.31 8.29 -6.26
N GLY A 128 22.98 7.08 -6.67
CA GLY A 128 23.91 5.95 -6.85
C GLY A 128 24.42 5.35 -5.53
N LYS A 129 23.93 5.81 -4.37
CA LYS A 129 24.41 5.41 -3.04
C LYS A 129 23.26 4.99 -2.13
N GLN A 130 23.56 4.14 -1.15
CA GLN A 130 22.62 3.86 -0.07
C GLN A 130 22.46 5.10 0.82
N PRO A 131 21.26 5.39 1.33
CA PRO A 131 21.06 6.45 2.30
C PRO A 131 21.82 6.16 3.61
N THR A 132 22.34 7.21 4.24
CA THR A 132 23.02 7.12 5.55
C THR A 132 22.01 6.98 6.68
N GLU A 133 22.46 6.61 7.89
CA GLU A 133 21.58 6.54 9.08
C GLU A 133 20.94 7.90 9.44
N GLU A 134 21.61 9.00 9.13
CA GLU A 134 21.05 10.35 9.30
C GLU A 134 19.78 10.58 8.46
N ILE A 135 19.65 9.90 7.33
CA ILE A 135 18.46 9.90 6.47
C ILE A 135 17.51 8.75 6.83
N LEU A 136 18.06 7.55 7.08
CA LEU A 136 17.24 6.36 7.33
C LEU A 136 16.47 6.43 8.65
N PHE A 137 17.06 6.93 9.72
CA PHE A 137 16.40 7.00 11.01
C PHE A 137 15.14 7.89 10.98
N PRO A 138 15.21 9.16 10.56
CA PRO A 138 14.02 10.00 10.43
C PRO A 138 13.03 9.48 9.38
N LEU A 139 13.50 8.85 8.31
CA LEU A 139 12.65 8.25 7.30
C LEU A 139 11.84 7.07 7.86
N ARG A 140 12.45 6.22 8.70
CA ARG A 140 11.74 5.12 9.38
C ARG A 140 10.63 5.64 10.31
N LEU A 141 10.90 6.69 11.09
CA LEU A 141 9.88 7.34 11.93
C LEU A 141 8.74 7.91 11.08
N TYR A 142 9.08 8.61 10.01
CA TYR A 142 8.09 9.17 9.08
C TYR A 142 7.22 8.07 8.44
N CYS A 143 7.81 6.99 7.95
CA CYS A 143 7.05 5.89 7.34
C CYS A 143 6.06 5.28 8.34
N ARG A 144 6.46 5.03 9.59
CA ARG A 144 5.55 4.50 10.62
C ARG A 144 4.41 5.47 10.92
N GLY A 145 4.73 6.73 11.19
CA GLY A 145 3.71 7.75 11.46
C GLY A 145 2.76 7.97 10.28
N SER A 146 3.28 7.96 9.05
CA SER A 146 2.46 8.14 7.85
C SER A 146 1.44 7.02 7.64
N ILE A 147 1.78 5.77 8.03
CA ILE A 147 0.86 4.63 7.98
C ILE A 147 -0.25 4.79 9.02
N ASP A 148 0.09 5.14 10.26
CA ASP A 148 -0.91 5.34 11.31
C ASP A 148 -1.88 6.46 10.94
N MET A 149 -1.38 7.59 10.42
CA MET A 149 -2.22 8.69 9.91
C MET A 149 -3.08 8.25 8.72
N THR A 150 -2.56 7.41 7.83
CA THR A 150 -3.33 6.84 6.72
C THR A 150 -4.48 5.97 7.24
N VAL A 151 -4.21 5.13 8.23
CA VAL A 151 -5.21 4.25 8.86
C VAL A 151 -6.30 5.09 9.54
N GLU A 152 -5.91 6.10 10.32
CA GLU A 152 -6.86 7.03 10.93
C GLU A 152 -7.74 7.71 9.87
N TRP A 153 -7.15 8.20 8.78
CA TRP A 153 -7.87 8.81 7.68
C TRP A 153 -8.86 7.84 6.99
N ILE A 154 -8.51 6.57 6.86
CA ILE A 154 -9.41 5.54 6.30
C ILE A 154 -10.65 5.37 7.19
N PHE A 155 -10.53 5.46 8.51
CA PHE A 155 -11.64 5.27 9.46
C PHE A 155 -12.34 6.58 9.83
N ALA A 156 -11.74 7.74 9.55
CA ALA A 156 -12.33 9.04 9.84
C ALA A 156 -13.53 9.38 8.92
N PRO A 157 -14.41 10.31 9.32
CA PRO A 157 -15.34 10.95 8.40
C PRO A 157 -14.60 11.56 7.21
N LYS A 158 -15.27 11.67 6.04
CA LYS A 158 -14.67 12.19 4.79
C LYS A 158 -14.46 13.72 4.81
N GLU A 159 -13.76 14.23 5.80
CA GLU A 159 -13.50 15.69 5.95
C GLU A 159 -12.22 16.14 5.25
N VAL A 160 -11.25 15.23 5.07
CA VAL A 160 -9.95 15.51 4.47
C VAL A 160 -9.89 14.83 3.09
N SER A 161 -9.62 15.63 2.05
CA SER A 161 -9.47 15.09 0.69
C SER A 161 -8.15 14.34 0.49
N PRO A 162 -8.02 13.50 -0.55
CA PRO A 162 -6.75 12.87 -0.94
C PRO A 162 -5.60 13.87 -1.09
N GLU A 163 -5.85 15.00 -1.72
CA GLU A 163 -4.86 16.05 -1.95
C GLU A 163 -4.42 16.71 -0.63
N GLN A 164 -5.37 16.96 0.28
CA GLN A 164 -5.08 17.51 1.60
C GLN A 164 -4.25 16.52 2.43
N MET A 165 -4.61 15.23 2.40
CA MET A 165 -3.86 14.20 3.10
C MET A 165 -2.43 14.07 2.55
N ALA A 166 -2.26 14.11 1.23
CA ALA A 166 -0.94 14.15 0.59
C ALA A 166 -0.13 15.38 1.03
N ALA A 167 -0.76 16.57 1.06
CA ALA A 167 -0.11 17.81 1.50
C ALA A 167 0.33 17.72 2.98
N PHE A 168 -0.49 17.16 3.86
CA PHE A 168 -0.12 16.97 5.27
C PHE A 168 1.09 16.04 5.42
N LEU A 169 1.12 14.92 4.70
CA LEU A 169 2.27 14.01 4.75
C LEU A 169 3.54 14.63 4.16
N VAL A 170 3.42 15.41 3.08
CA VAL A 170 4.58 16.14 2.54
C VAL A 170 5.10 17.16 3.53
N SER A 171 4.22 17.90 4.20
CA SER A 171 4.62 18.90 5.23
C SER A 171 5.23 18.26 6.49
N ALA A 172 4.92 17.00 6.75
CA ALA A 172 5.44 16.22 7.89
C ALA A 172 6.78 15.51 7.59
N LEU A 173 7.33 15.65 6.38
CA LEU A 173 8.64 15.06 6.06
C LEU A 173 9.72 15.64 6.98
N PRO A 174 10.59 14.80 7.57
CA PRO A 174 11.70 15.27 8.39
C PRO A 174 12.66 16.15 7.60
N ALA A 175 13.19 17.22 8.22
CA ALA A 175 14.05 18.19 7.53
C ALA A 175 15.19 17.56 6.70
N PRO A 176 15.99 16.59 7.19
CA PRO A 176 17.05 15.98 6.38
C PRO A 176 16.52 15.25 5.14
N VAL A 177 15.34 14.65 5.23
CA VAL A 177 14.68 13.96 4.10
C VAL A 177 14.14 14.99 3.11
N THR A 178 13.53 16.07 3.61
CA THR A 178 13.01 17.17 2.80
C THR A 178 14.12 17.81 1.97
N GLU A 179 15.24 18.17 2.60
CA GLU A 179 16.40 18.75 1.93
C GLU A 179 16.94 17.82 0.83
N LEU A 180 17.11 16.54 1.15
CA LEU A 180 17.55 15.55 0.17
C LEU A 180 16.57 15.45 -1.01
N PHE A 181 15.26 15.36 -0.76
CA PHE A 181 14.26 15.22 -1.81
C PHE A 181 14.14 16.46 -2.70
N GLN A 182 14.37 17.67 -2.14
CA GLN A 182 14.49 18.90 -2.91
C GLN A 182 15.71 18.86 -3.83
N GLN A 183 16.88 18.47 -3.31
CA GLN A 183 18.11 18.32 -4.10
C GLN A 183 17.95 17.30 -5.24
N LEU A 184 17.18 16.25 -5.01
CA LEU A 184 16.89 15.21 -6.01
C LEU A 184 15.78 15.61 -7.01
N GLY A 185 15.15 16.78 -6.83
CA GLY A 185 14.07 17.26 -7.69
C GLY A 185 12.76 16.43 -7.61
N VAL A 186 12.59 15.66 -6.52
CA VAL A 186 11.37 14.85 -6.28
C VAL A 186 10.38 15.52 -5.33
N LEU A 187 10.77 16.63 -4.74
CA LEU A 187 9.94 17.52 -3.92
C LEU A 187 10.09 18.94 -4.48
N ARG A 188 8.95 19.64 -4.64
CA ARG A 188 8.91 21.06 -5.06
C ARG A 188 8.69 21.95 -3.88
#